data_bd3123d58629035cee0caf280a6637ab
#
_entry.id   bd3123d58629035cee0caf280a6637ab
#
_cell.length_a   1.000
_cell.length_b   1.000
_cell.length_c   1.000
_cell.angle_alpha   90.00
_cell.angle_beta   90.00
_cell.angle_gamma   90.00
#
_symmetry.space_group_name_H-M   'P 1'
#
loop_
_entity.id
_entity.type
_entity.pdbx_description
1 polymer ?
#
loop_
_entity_poly.entity_id
_entity_poly.type
_entity_poly.pdbx_seq_one_letter_code
_entity_poly.pdbx_strand_id
1 'polypeptide(L)'
;MKIMIVEDDYSIAEELKGLLLHNGYEVLILRDFKNSLNEIVTNNPDLVLLDINIPDINGEVLLKNLREVSSIPVIMVTSSNSEIDEALSISYGADDFITKPYNPTILLLRISAVLRRTLSSSHLLKYGDLIINTHKGTIRHHDEEMILTKNEMIILTSLINHANRIVTRDELMTELWNSEEYINDNALTVNISRLRSKLKDFGYEDLITTRKGQGYILS
;
A
#
# COMPACT_ATOMS: atom_id res chain seq x y z
N MET A 1 6.67 -10.06 0.05
CA MET A 1 7.12 -8.65 0.19
C MET A 1 8.39 -8.62 0.96
N LYS A 2 9.34 -7.82 0.50
CA LYS A 2 10.71 -7.73 1.01
C LYS A 2 10.89 -6.47 1.86
N ILE A 3 11.24 -6.64 3.14
CA ILE A 3 11.46 -5.53 4.08
C ILE A 3 12.96 -5.45 4.37
N MET A 4 13.54 -4.26 4.29
CA MET A 4 14.91 -4.00 4.69
C MET A 4 14.94 -3.36 6.08
N ILE A 5 15.77 -3.89 6.96
CA ILE A 5 16.04 -3.37 8.31
C ILE A 5 17.37 -2.64 8.28
N VAL A 6 17.36 -1.37 8.70
CA VAL A 6 18.53 -0.50 8.86
C VAL A 6 18.60 -0.15 10.34
N GLU A 7 19.30 -0.99 11.10
CA GLU A 7 19.43 -0.97 12.56
C GLU A 7 20.85 -1.43 12.92
N ASP A 8 21.55 -0.69 13.76
CA ASP A 8 22.93 -0.99 14.15
C ASP A 8 23.01 -1.95 15.35
N ASP A 9 22.00 -1.95 16.22
CA ASP A 9 21.90 -2.95 17.27
C ASP A 9 21.53 -4.31 16.68
N TYR A 10 22.53 -5.21 16.70
CA TYR A 10 22.39 -6.56 16.15
C TYR A 10 21.25 -7.35 16.80
N SER A 11 21.02 -7.18 18.10
CA SER A 11 20.00 -7.92 18.84
C SER A 11 18.60 -7.46 18.41
N ILE A 12 18.40 -6.15 18.27
CA ILE A 12 17.14 -5.58 17.80
C ILE A 12 16.89 -5.98 16.33
N ALA A 13 17.91 -5.90 15.48
CA ALA A 13 17.79 -6.28 14.08
C ALA A 13 17.39 -7.76 13.89
N GLU A 14 17.98 -8.68 14.66
CA GLU A 14 17.63 -10.11 14.59
C GLU A 14 16.26 -10.42 15.20
N GLU A 15 15.86 -9.72 16.28
CA GLU A 15 14.50 -9.82 16.82
C GLU A 15 13.45 -9.37 15.81
N LEU A 16 13.64 -8.19 15.18
CA LEU A 16 12.80 -7.69 14.10
C LEU A 16 12.73 -8.66 12.92
N LYS A 17 13.88 -9.19 12.50
CA LYS A 17 13.93 -10.18 11.43
C LYS A 17 13.11 -11.42 11.77
N GLY A 18 13.27 -11.97 12.97
CA GLY A 18 12.48 -13.12 13.44
C GLY A 18 10.97 -12.84 13.41
N LEU A 19 10.55 -11.68 13.90
CA LEU A 19 9.16 -11.23 13.88
C LEU A 19 8.61 -11.15 12.46
N LEU A 20 9.34 -10.51 11.55
CA LEU A 20 8.91 -10.28 10.18
C LEU A 20 8.87 -11.58 9.36
N LEU A 21 9.87 -12.45 9.49
CA LEU A 21 9.90 -13.76 8.84
C LEU A 21 8.70 -14.63 9.29
N HIS A 22 8.38 -14.61 10.59
CA HIS A 22 7.23 -15.34 11.12
C HIS A 22 5.89 -14.85 10.54
N ASN A 23 5.83 -13.59 10.13
CA ASN A 23 4.66 -12.98 9.50
C ASN A 23 4.70 -13.00 7.95
N GLY A 24 5.57 -13.82 7.36
CA GLY A 24 5.59 -14.10 5.92
C GLY A 24 6.29 -13.05 5.06
N TYR A 25 7.07 -12.15 5.65
CA TYR A 25 7.91 -11.20 4.91
C TYR A 25 9.26 -11.81 4.56
N GLU A 26 9.83 -11.43 3.44
CA GLU A 26 11.26 -11.59 3.15
C GLU A 26 12.02 -10.46 3.83
N VAL A 27 13.16 -10.74 4.47
CA VAL A 27 13.88 -9.75 5.28
C VAL A 27 15.33 -9.65 4.87
N LEU A 28 15.77 -8.42 4.63
CA LEU A 28 17.17 -8.05 4.49
C LEU A 28 17.60 -7.20 5.69
N ILE A 29 18.79 -7.43 6.24
CA ILE A 29 19.39 -6.53 7.21
C ILE A 29 20.56 -5.85 6.53
N LEU A 30 20.55 -4.51 6.52
CA LEU A 30 21.67 -3.71 6.04
C LEU A 30 22.85 -3.86 7.00
N ARG A 31 24.06 -4.07 6.46
CA ARG A 31 25.29 -4.26 7.24
C ARG A 31 26.35 -3.18 6.95
N ASP A 32 26.33 -2.60 5.76
CA ASP A 32 27.26 -1.51 5.38
C ASP A 32 26.57 -0.16 5.43
N PHE A 33 26.68 0.52 6.59
CA PHE A 33 26.04 1.82 6.79
C PHE A 33 26.66 2.94 5.94
N LYS A 34 27.92 2.81 5.53
CA LYS A 34 28.59 3.78 4.66
C LYS A 34 28.00 3.82 3.26
N ASN A 35 27.48 2.70 2.81
CA ASN A 35 26.89 2.56 1.48
C ASN A 35 25.37 2.36 1.52
N SER A 36 24.73 2.75 2.62
CA SER A 36 23.33 2.47 2.93
C SER A 36 22.37 2.92 1.84
N LEU A 37 22.54 4.11 1.28
CA LEU A 37 21.69 4.61 0.20
C LEU A 37 21.73 3.70 -1.03
N ASN A 38 22.94 3.35 -1.48
CA ASN A 38 23.11 2.51 -2.66
C ASN A 38 22.60 1.08 -2.42
N GLU A 39 22.82 0.53 -1.22
CA GLU A 39 22.27 -0.79 -0.85
C GLU A 39 20.74 -0.80 -0.84
N ILE A 40 20.09 0.22 -0.29
CA ILE A 40 18.62 0.33 -0.30
C ILE A 40 18.12 0.39 -1.75
N VAL A 41 18.70 1.27 -2.57
CA VAL A 41 18.26 1.44 -3.97
C VAL A 41 18.50 0.18 -4.79
N THR A 42 19.66 -0.46 -4.67
CA THR A 42 20.02 -1.68 -5.43
C THR A 42 19.14 -2.87 -5.06
N ASN A 43 18.88 -3.07 -3.77
CA ASN A 43 18.05 -4.17 -3.31
C ASN A 43 16.56 -3.95 -3.55
N ASN A 44 16.14 -2.70 -3.73
CA ASN A 44 14.76 -2.28 -4.01
C ASN A 44 13.73 -3.00 -3.12
N PRO A 45 13.78 -2.82 -1.78
CA PRO A 45 12.81 -3.42 -0.88
C PRO A 45 11.43 -2.78 -1.04
N ASP A 46 10.38 -3.50 -0.65
CA ASP A 46 9.01 -2.99 -0.63
C ASP A 46 8.79 -2.00 0.53
N LEU A 47 9.64 -2.06 1.58
CA LEU A 47 9.62 -1.16 2.73
C LEU A 47 10.97 -1.19 3.45
N VAL A 48 11.38 -0.04 4.00
CA VAL A 48 12.53 0.10 4.88
C VAL A 48 12.07 0.42 6.30
N LEU A 49 12.56 -0.34 7.29
CA LEU A 49 12.55 0.05 8.70
C LEU A 49 13.89 0.72 8.98
N LEU A 50 13.87 2.01 9.31
CA LEU A 50 15.08 2.83 9.43
C LEU A 50 15.20 3.42 10.83
N ASP A 51 16.28 3.05 11.55
CA ASP A 51 16.61 3.76 12.79
C ASP A 51 17.20 5.15 12.48
N ILE A 52 16.89 6.11 13.34
CA ILE A 52 17.48 7.46 13.28
C ILE A 52 18.96 7.40 13.63
N ASN A 53 19.32 6.63 14.67
CA ASN A 53 20.67 6.57 15.21
C ASN A 53 21.44 5.39 14.62
N ILE A 54 21.97 5.55 13.42
CA ILE A 54 22.82 4.57 12.75
C ILE A 54 24.26 5.11 12.59
N PRO A 55 25.26 4.24 12.55
CA PRO A 55 26.65 4.66 12.32
C PRO A 55 26.83 5.34 10.96
N ASP A 56 27.87 6.18 10.87
CA ASP A 56 28.34 6.84 9.65
C ASP A 56 27.39 7.92 9.08
N ILE A 57 26.08 7.77 9.20
CA ILE A 57 25.07 8.73 8.73
C ILE A 57 23.85 8.74 9.66
N ASN A 58 23.28 9.92 9.90
CA ASN A 58 21.99 10.00 10.61
C ASN A 58 20.85 9.49 9.70
N GLY A 59 19.94 8.68 10.25
CA GLY A 59 18.84 8.08 9.50
C GLY A 59 17.93 9.10 8.81
N GLU A 60 17.73 10.30 9.38
CA GLU A 60 16.94 11.37 8.76
C GLU A 60 17.65 11.92 7.53
N VAL A 61 18.98 12.07 7.58
CA VAL A 61 19.78 12.47 6.42
C VAL A 61 19.74 11.41 5.33
N LEU A 62 19.83 10.12 5.73
CA LEU A 62 19.67 9.00 4.81
C LEU A 62 18.30 9.01 4.14
N LEU A 63 17.22 9.23 4.92
CA LEU A 63 15.86 9.35 4.41
C LEU A 63 15.74 10.48 3.39
N LYS A 64 16.26 11.67 3.71
CA LYS A 64 16.24 12.81 2.80
C LYS A 64 16.95 12.49 1.47
N ASN A 65 18.14 11.89 1.53
CA ASN A 65 18.88 11.50 0.33
C ASN A 65 18.15 10.42 -0.46
N LEU A 66 17.49 9.47 0.24
CA LEU A 66 16.69 8.43 -0.40
C LEU A 66 15.50 9.03 -1.16
N ARG A 67 14.86 10.07 -0.64
CA ARG A 67 13.73 10.75 -1.30
C ARG A 67 14.11 11.47 -2.58
N GLU A 68 15.38 11.86 -2.75
CA GLU A 68 15.87 12.46 -4.00
C GLU A 68 15.93 11.44 -5.16
N VAL A 69 16.05 10.14 -4.84
CA VAL A 69 16.29 9.09 -5.85
C VAL A 69 15.26 7.96 -5.84
N SER A 70 14.41 7.88 -4.81
CA SER A 70 13.47 6.76 -4.64
C SER A 70 12.23 7.14 -3.83
N SER A 71 11.12 6.48 -4.15
CA SER A 71 9.85 6.53 -3.41
C SER A 71 9.61 5.28 -2.55
N ILE A 72 10.63 4.48 -2.28
CA ILE A 72 10.53 3.30 -1.39
C ILE A 72 9.97 3.74 -0.04
N PRO A 73 8.90 3.10 0.47
CA PRO A 73 8.32 3.49 1.75
C PRO A 73 9.29 3.27 2.91
N VAL A 74 9.29 4.21 3.85
CA VAL A 74 10.15 4.18 5.03
C VAL A 74 9.32 4.39 6.29
N ILE A 75 9.44 3.46 7.23
CA ILE A 75 8.99 3.66 8.62
C ILE A 75 10.22 3.98 9.47
N MET A 76 10.24 5.16 10.07
CA MET A 76 11.29 5.53 11.00
C MET A 76 11.09 4.80 12.33
N VAL A 77 12.17 4.25 12.88
CA VAL A 77 12.19 3.61 14.19
C VAL A 77 13.10 4.44 15.10
N THR A 78 12.61 4.95 16.20
CA THR A 78 13.37 5.93 17.00
C THR A 78 13.27 5.66 18.49
N SER A 79 14.33 5.95 19.22
CA SER A 79 14.34 5.97 20.70
C SER A 79 13.86 7.30 21.29
N SER A 80 13.65 8.32 20.46
CA SER A 80 13.19 9.63 20.90
C SER A 80 11.66 9.67 21.04
N ASN A 81 11.19 10.19 22.15
CA ASN A 81 9.77 10.47 22.41
C ASN A 81 9.43 11.95 22.19
N SER A 82 10.27 12.68 21.44
CA SER A 82 10.06 14.09 21.16
C SER A 82 9.03 14.25 20.03
N GLU A 83 7.96 15.02 20.28
CA GLU A 83 7.01 15.43 19.24
C GLU A 83 7.71 16.17 18.08
N ILE A 84 8.86 16.77 18.35
CA ILE A 84 9.67 17.48 17.36
C ILE A 84 10.32 16.48 16.39
N ASP A 85 10.87 15.37 16.88
CA ASP A 85 11.52 14.36 16.02
C ASP A 85 10.48 13.62 15.19
N GLU A 86 9.27 13.41 15.72
CA GLU A 86 8.14 12.91 14.96
C GLU A 86 7.77 13.83 13.80
N ALA A 87 7.57 15.12 14.08
CA ALA A 87 7.23 16.12 13.06
C ALA A 87 8.34 16.27 12.02
N LEU A 88 9.62 16.21 12.43
CA LEU A 88 10.79 16.26 11.53
C LEU A 88 10.85 15.02 10.63
N SER A 89 10.68 13.81 11.16
CA SER A 89 10.69 12.58 10.38
C SER A 89 9.62 12.59 9.28
N ILE A 90 8.41 13.05 9.59
CA ILE A 90 7.33 13.25 8.61
C ILE A 90 7.71 14.32 7.58
N SER A 91 8.30 15.44 8.01
CA SER A 91 8.70 16.53 7.11
C SER A 91 9.82 16.12 6.14
N TYR A 92 10.68 15.17 6.53
CA TYR A 92 11.71 14.58 5.66
C TYR A 92 11.17 13.49 4.74
N GLY A 93 9.87 13.19 4.82
CA GLY A 93 9.19 12.28 3.90
C GLY A 93 9.11 10.83 4.38
N ALA A 94 9.13 10.57 5.69
CA ALA A 94 8.77 9.27 6.25
C ALA A 94 7.29 8.97 5.99
N ASP A 95 6.96 7.71 5.71
CA ASP A 95 5.59 7.26 5.50
C ASP A 95 4.88 6.95 6.81
N ASP A 96 5.65 6.63 7.85
CA ASP A 96 5.20 6.44 9.24
C ASP A 96 6.42 6.47 10.18
N PHE A 97 6.17 6.49 11.49
CA PHE A 97 7.23 6.36 12.50
C PHE A 97 6.72 5.51 13.66
N ILE A 98 7.64 4.95 14.44
CA ILE A 98 7.36 4.22 15.67
C ILE A 98 8.47 4.44 16.67
N THR A 99 8.09 4.67 17.95
CA THR A 99 9.04 4.87 19.03
C THR A 99 9.40 3.57 19.74
N LYS A 100 10.67 3.40 20.09
CA LYS A 100 11.18 2.31 20.93
C LYS A 100 10.92 2.63 22.42
N PRO A 101 10.50 1.67 23.26
CA PRO A 101 10.10 0.30 22.91
C PRO A 101 8.71 0.25 22.26
N TYR A 102 8.55 -0.50 21.20
CA TYR A 102 7.28 -0.65 20.48
C TYR A 102 6.61 -1.99 20.75
N ASN A 103 5.29 -2.00 20.63
CA ASN A 103 4.54 -3.24 20.63
C ASN A 103 4.67 -3.93 19.25
N PRO A 104 5.11 -5.20 19.17
CA PRO A 104 5.28 -5.92 17.92
C PRO A 104 4.02 -5.96 17.04
N THR A 105 2.84 -6.10 17.65
CA THR A 105 1.57 -6.09 16.91
C THR A 105 1.29 -4.73 16.28
N ILE A 106 1.59 -3.63 16.99
CA ILE A 106 1.42 -2.28 16.45
C ILE A 106 2.39 -2.04 15.30
N LEU A 107 3.65 -2.49 15.41
CA LEU A 107 4.62 -2.40 14.32
C LEU A 107 4.12 -3.14 13.07
N LEU A 108 3.63 -4.37 13.20
CA LEU A 108 3.09 -5.15 12.08
C LEU A 108 1.86 -4.49 11.44
N LEU A 109 0.98 -3.89 12.23
CA LEU A 109 -0.18 -3.13 11.72
C LEU A 109 0.27 -1.89 10.92
N ARG A 110 1.29 -1.16 11.39
CA ARG A 110 1.86 -0.01 10.68
C ARG A 110 2.52 -0.43 9.37
N ILE A 111 3.35 -1.47 9.40
CA ILE A 111 3.97 -2.06 8.20
C ILE A 111 2.90 -2.42 7.17
N SER A 112 1.86 -3.15 7.58
CA SER A 112 0.78 -3.55 6.66
C SER A 112 0.01 -2.34 6.12
N ALA A 113 -0.20 -1.29 6.93
CA ALA A 113 -0.89 -0.07 6.52
C ALA A 113 -0.05 0.74 5.50
N VAL A 114 1.27 0.85 5.71
CA VAL A 114 2.19 1.52 4.78
C VAL A 114 2.28 0.74 3.48
N LEU A 115 2.54 -0.57 3.54
CA LEU A 115 2.62 -1.44 2.36
C LEU A 115 1.32 -1.40 1.54
N ARG A 116 0.16 -1.44 2.19
CA ARG A 116 -1.14 -1.31 1.50
C ARG A 116 -1.28 0.04 0.79
N ARG A 117 -0.87 1.16 1.41
CA ARG A 117 -0.86 2.48 0.77
C ARG A 117 0.08 2.52 -0.43
N THR A 118 1.21 1.84 -0.36
CA THR A 118 2.22 1.80 -1.44
C THR A 118 1.80 0.89 -2.57
N LEU A 119 1.19 -0.24 -2.28
CA LEU A 119 0.54 -1.08 -3.31
C LEU A 119 -0.60 -0.33 -3.98
N SER A 120 -1.30 0.54 -3.24
CA SER A 120 -2.26 1.51 -3.79
C SER A 120 -1.59 2.67 -4.52
N SER A 121 -0.30 2.96 -4.32
CA SER A 121 0.43 4.05 -4.98
C SER A 121 1.10 3.65 -6.29
N SER A 122 1.07 2.38 -6.73
CA SER A 122 0.89 2.15 -8.16
C SER A 122 -0.56 2.54 -8.48
N HIS A 123 -0.84 3.83 -8.62
CA HIS A 123 -2.15 4.37 -9.05
C HIS A 123 -2.66 3.74 -10.34
N LEU A 124 -1.89 2.82 -10.89
CA LEU A 124 -2.16 2.06 -12.10
C LEU A 124 -2.31 0.58 -11.76
N LEU A 125 -3.54 0.13 -11.63
CA LEU A 125 -3.86 -1.30 -11.63
C LEU A 125 -4.03 -1.74 -13.08
N LYS A 126 -3.65 -2.98 -13.38
CA LYS A 126 -3.88 -3.60 -14.68
C LYS A 126 -4.73 -4.85 -14.53
N TYR A 127 -5.70 -4.99 -15.41
CA TYR A 127 -6.49 -6.21 -15.56
C TYR A 127 -6.67 -6.49 -17.07
N GLY A 128 -5.94 -7.48 -17.59
CA GLY A 128 -5.78 -7.63 -19.04
C GLY A 128 -5.20 -6.35 -19.65
N ASP A 129 -5.88 -5.82 -20.65
CA ASP A 129 -5.49 -4.57 -21.32
C ASP A 129 -6.07 -3.31 -20.68
N LEU A 130 -6.92 -3.48 -19.66
CA LEU A 130 -7.51 -2.37 -18.90
C LEU A 130 -6.49 -1.81 -17.92
N ILE A 131 -6.24 -0.52 -17.98
CA ILE A 131 -5.37 0.22 -17.05
C ILE A 131 -6.27 1.12 -16.20
N ILE A 132 -6.24 0.92 -14.89
CA ILE A 132 -7.03 1.67 -13.92
C ILE A 132 -6.12 2.65 -13.20
N ASN A 133 -6.39 3.96 -13.30
CA ASN A 133 -5.68 4.98 -12.54
C ASN A 133 -6.54 5.43 -11.36
N THR A 134 -6.27 4.88 -10.18
CA THR A 134 -7.04 5.17 -8.97
C THR A 134 -6.85 6.60 -8.47
N HIS A 135 -5.72 7.26 -8.80
CA HIS A 135 -5.47 8.65 -8.43
C HIS A 135 -6.27 9.63 -9.30
N LYS A 136 -6.32 9.39 -10.62
CA LYS A 136 -7.10 10.21 -11.55
C LYS A 136 -8.59 9.86 -11.55
N GLY A 137 -8.97 8.73 -10.97
CA GLY A 137 -10.35 8.23 -11.07
C GLY A 137 -10.70 7.76 -12.49
N THR A 138 -9.73 7.27 -13.27
CA THR A 138 -9.93 6.91 -14.69
C THR A 138 -9.60 5.46 -14.97
N ILE A 139 -10.25 4.91 -16.00
CA ILE A 139 -9.87 3.67 -16.66
C ILE A 139 -9.42 3.97 -18.08
N ARG A 140 -8.42 3.25 -18.58
CA ARG A 140 -7.90 3.38 -19.95
C ARG A 140 -7.83 2.02 -20.62
N HIS A 141 -8.29 1.99 -21.87
CA HIS A 141 -8.16 0.86 -22.77
C HIS A 141 -7.65 1.38 -24.12
N HIS A 142 -6.49 0.94 -24.55
CA HIS A 142 -5.76 1.51 -25.70
C HIS A 142 -5.59 3.04 -25.55
N ASP A 143 -6.11 3.83 -26.49
CA ASP A 143 -6.02 5.30 -26.52
C ASP A 143 -7.25 6.00 -25.91
N GLU A 144 -8.25 5.24 -25.46
CA GLU A 144 -9.46 5.78 -24.84
C GLU A 144 -9.33 5.83 -23.32
N GLU A 145 -9.79 6.91 -22.70
CA GLU A 145 -9.82 7.12 -21.25
C GLU A 145 -11.22 7.51 -20.80
N MET A 146 -11.70 6.91 -19.71
CA MET A 146 -13.03 7.16 -19.16
C MET A 146 -12.94 7.43 -17.65
N ILE A 147 -13.73 8.40 -17.17
CA ILE A 147 -13.81 8.75 -15.74
C ILE A 147 -14.83 7.85 -15.04
N LEU A 148 -14.42 7.28 -13.91
CA LEU A 148 -15.30 6.61 -12.96
C LEU A 148 -15.63 7.52 -11.77
N THR A 149 -16.81 7.37 -11.22
CA THR A 149 -17.14 7.98 -9.92
C THR A 149 -16.34 7.30 -8.80
N LYS A 150 -16.24 7.94 -7.62
CA LYS A 150 -15.55 7.39 -6.45
C LYS A 150 -16.02 5.96 -6.14
N ASN A 151 -17.34 5.76 -6.09
CA ASN A 151 -17.94 4.45 -5.77
C ASN A 151 -17.69 3.39 -6.85
N GLU A 152 -17.79 3.76 -8.13
CA GLU A 152 -17.47 2.86 -9.24
C GLU A 152 -16.00 2.45 -9.20
N MET A 153 -15.09 3.38 -8.88
CA MET A 153 -13.66 3.10 -8.73
C MET A 153 -13.37 2.15 -7.57
N ILE A 154 -13.98 2.37 -6.39
CA ILE A 154 -13.83 1.49 -5.22
C ILE A 154 -14.30 0.08 -5.56
N ILE A 155 -15.49 -0.06 -6.16
CA ILE A 155 -16.03 -1.36 -6.55
C ILE A 155 -15.11 -2.07 -7.55
N LEU A 156 -14.69 -1.39 -8.62
CA LEU A 156 -13.81 -1.98 -9.64
C LEU A 156 -12.48 -2.42 -9.03
N THR A 157 -11.86 -1.57 -8.21
CA THR A 157 -10.58 -1.86 -7.53
C THR A 157 -10.72 -3.07 -6.60
N SER A 158 -11.78 -3.13 -5.81
CA SER A 158 -12.06 -4.27 -4.93
C SER A 158 -12.21 -5.57 -5.72
N LEU A 159 -12.96 -5.56 -6.81
CA LEU A 159 -13.14 -6.74 -7.67
C LEU A 159 -11.83 -7.18 -8.35
N ILE A 160 -10.99 -6.25 -8.79
CA ILE A 160 -9.68 -6.56 -9.40
C ILE A 160 -8.73 -7.16 -8.37
N ASN A 161 -8.63 -6.57 -7.18
CA ASN A 161 -7.77 -7.08 -6.11
C ASN A 161 -8.17 -8.49 -5.64
N HIS A 162 -9.41 -8.88 -5.91
CA HIS A 162 -9.96 -10.19 -5.60
C HIS A 162 -10.34 -10.96 -6.88
N ALA A 163 -9.64 -10.73 -7.99
CA ALA A 163 -9.91 -11.42 -9.24
C ALA A 163 -9.94 -12.95 -9.06
N ASN A 164 -10.84 -13.61 -9.80
CA ASN A 164 -11.10 -15.06 -9.71
C ASN A 164 -11.78 -15.55 -8.41
N ARG A 165 -12.19 -14.66 -7.49
CA ARG A 165 -13.04 -15.03 -6.37
C ARG A 165 -14.32 -14.20 -6.34
N ILE A 166 -15.36 -14.76 -5.71
CA ILE A 166 -16.59 -14.00 -5.46
C ILE A 166 -16.30 -12.99 -4.33
N VAL A 167 -16.59 -11.72 -4.61
CA VAL A 167 -16.61 -10.66 -3.59
C VAL A 167 -18.06 -10.51 -3.17
N THR A 168 -18.32 -10.69 -1.88
CA THR A 168 -19.67 -10.64 -1.34
C THR A 168 -20.22 -9.20 -1.33
N ARG A 169 -21.55 -9.07 -1.21
CA ARG A 169 -22.18 -7.75 -1.09
C ARG A 169 -21.70 -7.02 0.17
N ASP A 170 -21.57 -7.74 1.28
CA ASP A 170 -21.11 -7.19 2.57
C ASP A 170 -19.67 -6.69 2.50
N GLU A 171 -18.77 -7.42 1.80
CA GLU A 171 -17.41 -6.96 1.55
C GLU A 171 -17.41 -5.65 0.77
N LEU A 172 -18.17 -5.56 -0.34
CA LEU A 172 -18.25 -4.33 -1.14
C LEU A 172 -18.89 -3.17 -0.37
N MET A 173 -19.90 -3.45 0.44
CA MET A 173 -20.53 -2.44 1.30
C MET A 173 -19.54 -1.93 2.35
N THR A 174 -18.74 -2.79 2.95
CA THR A 174 -17.69 -2.41 3.92
C THR A 174 -16.63 -1.52 3.28
N GLU A 175 -16.16 -1.86 2.08
CA GLU A 175 -15.22 -1.04 1.31
C GLU A 175 -15.79 0.36 1.00
N LEU A 176 -17.05 0.44 0.63
CA LEU A 176 -17.73 1.68 0.33
C LEU A 176 -17.98 2.52 1.61
N TRP A 177 -18.29 1.89 2.74
CA TRP A 177 -18.48 2.60 4.04
C TRP A 177 -17.19 3.22 4.57
N ASN A 178 -16.06 2.53 4.40
CA ASN A 178 -14.74 3.07 4.79
C ASN A 178 -14.37 4.36 4.01
N SER A 179 -15.14 4.71 2.99
CA SER A 179 -14.99 5.95 2.20
C SER A 179 -15.84 7.13 2.66
N GLU A 180 -16.45 7.10 3.86
CA GLU A 180 -17.23 8.17 4.50
C GLU A 180 -18.64 8.42 3.95
N GLU A 181 -19.19 7.57 3.09
CA GLU A 181 -20.55 7.69 2.59
C GLU A 181 -21.46 6.58 3.13
N TYR A 182 -22.65 6.95 3.65
CA TYR A 182 -23.69 5.98 3.99
C TYR A 182 -24.29 5.41 2.69
N ILE A 183 -23.94 4.17 2.36
CA ILE A 183 -24.42 3.50 1.16
C ILE A 183 -25.34 2.34 1.60
N ASN A 184 -26.54 2.33 1.03
CA ASN A 184 -27.47 1.21 1.20
C ASN A 184 -27.33 0.18 0.08
N ASP A 185 -27.92 -1.01 0.27
CA ASP A 185 -27.82 -2.14 -0.67
C ASP A 185 -28.36 -1.79 -2.09
N ASN A 186 -29.35 -0.91 -2.19
CA ASN A 186 -29.86 -0.43 -3.47
C ASN A 186 -28.81 0.43 -4.20
N ALA A 187 -28.07 1.27 -3.46
CA ALA A 187 -27.03 2.10 -4.04
C ALA A 187 -25.87 1.25 -4.60
N LEU A 188 -25.47 0.15 -3.92
CA LEU A 188 -24.50 -0.80 -4.47
C LEU A 188 -24.99 -1.36 -5.81
N THR A 189 -26.24 -1.80 -5.87
CA THR A 189 -26.83 -2.37 -7.10
C THR A 189 -26.82 -1.35 -8.26
N VAL A 190 -27.14 -0.10 -7.97
CA VAL A 190 -27.11 0.99 -8.96
C VAL A 190 -25.68 1.28 -9.44
N ASN A 191 -24.71 1.34 -8.52
CA ASN A 191 -23.30 1.58 -8.88
C ASN A 191 -22.73 0.43 -9.73
N ILE A 192 -23.04 -0.83 -9.40
CA ILE A 192 -22.66 -2.00 -10.22
C ILE A 192 -23.27 -1.91 -11.63
N SER A 193 -24.57 -1.53 -11.73
CA SER A 193 -25.22 -1.39 -13.03
C SER A 193 -24.59 -0.30 -13.90
N ARG A 194 -24.30 0.86 -13.30
CA ARG A 194 -23.62 1.97 -13.99
C ARG A 194 -22.20 1.60 -14.42
N LEU A 195 -21.45 0.94 -13.53
CA LEU A 195 -20.09 0.48 -13.83
C LEU A 195 -20.09 -0.53 -15.00
N ARG A 196 -21.03 -1.49 -15.01
CA ARG A 196 -21.21 -2.43 -16.14
C ARG A 196 -21.51 -1.71 -17.45
N SER A 197 -22.41 -0.72 -17.44
CA SER A 197 -22.71 0.04 -18.66
C SER A 197 -21.44 0.73 -19.19
N LYS A 198 -20.68 1.40 -18.32
CA LYS A 198 -19.42 2.05 -18.69
C LYS A 198 -18.39 1.09 -19.24
N LEU A 199 -18.21 -0.07 -18.58
CA LEU A 199 -17.26 -1.11 -19.03
C LEU A 199 -17.69 -1.69 -20.38
N LYS A 200 -18.99 -1.90 -20.62
CA LYS A 200 -19.53 -2.34 -21.89
C LYS A 200 -19.25 -1.33 -23.01
N ASP A 201 -19.52 -0.04 -22.77
CA ASP A 201 -19.22 1.04 -23.73
C ASP A 201 -17.72 1.14 -24.03
N PHE A 202 -16.89 0.61 -23.12
CA PHE A 202 -15.44 0.55 -23.18
C PHE A 202 -14.89 -0.78 -23.75
N GLY A 203 -15.77 -1.64 -24.29
CA GLY A 203 -15.43 -2.91 -24.94
C GLY A 203 -15.37 -4.13 -24.02
N TYR A 204 -15.70 -3.97 -22.74
CA TYR A 204 -15.69 -5.08 -21.76
C TYR A 204 -17.12 -5.54 -21.45
N GLU A 205 -17.70 -6.32 -22.33
CA GLU A 205 -18.99 -6.99 -22.06
C GLU A 205 -18.80 -8.09 -20.99
N ASP A 206 -19.68 -8.11 -20.03
CA ASP A 206 -19.76 -9.16 -18.97
C ASP A 206 -18.53 -9.30 -18.05
N LEU A 207 -17.64 -8.30 -17.99
CA LEU A 207 -16.48 -8.30 -17.10
C LEU A 207 -16.86 -8.52 -15.61
N ILE A 208 -18.02 -8.00 -15.19
CA ILE A 208 -18.53 -8.18 -13.84
C ILE A 208 -19.76 -9.09 -13.87
N THR A 209 -19.64 -10.30 -13.36
CA THR A 209 -20.73 -11.28 -13.33
C THR A 209 -21.37 -11.35 -11.94
N THR A 210 -22.72 -11.44 -11.89
CA THR A 210 -23.45 -11.65 -10.62
C THR A 210 -23.52 -13.14 -10.30
N ARG A 211 -23.10 -13.51 -9.10
CA ARG A 211 -23.37 -14.84 -8.51
C ARG A 211 -24.56 -14.70 -7.54
N LYS A 212 -25.73 -15.15 -8.01
CA LYS A 212 -27.02 -14.97 -7.30
C LYS A 212 -26.92 -15.43 -5.84
N GLY A 213 -27.27 -14.56 -4.89
CA GLY A 213 -27.22 -14.81 -3.45
C GLY A 213 -25.82 -14.86 -2.83
N GLN A 214 -24.74 -14.65 -3.62
CA GLN A 214 -23.36 -14.71 -3.14
C GLN A 214 -22.63 -13.36 -3.29
N GLY A 215 -22.73 -12.70 -4.44
CA GLY A 215 -22.01 -11.46 -4.70
C GLY A 215 -21.67 -11.26 -6.17
N TYR A 216 -20.48 -10.71 -6.41
CA TYR A 216 -20.00 -10.38 -7.75
C TYR A 216 -18.61 -10.97 -7.96
N ILE A 217 -18.29 -11.28 -9.20
CA ILE A 217 -16.98 -11.79 -9.62
C ILE A 217 -16.53 -11.08 -10.88
N LEU A 218 -15.25 -10.79 -10.95
CA LEU A 218 -14.60 -10.34 -12.17
C LEU A 218 -14.21 -11.59 -12.99
N SER A 219 -14.65 -11.66 -14.23
CA SER A 219 -14.45 -12.82 -15.13
C SER A 219 -13.80 -12.42 -16.45
#